data_616a7ba891bb7b59f59a6c1aca96c1fd
#
_entry.id   616a7ba891bb7b59f59a6c1aca96c1fd
#
_cell.length_a   1.000
_cell.length_b   1.000
_cell.length_c   1.000
_cell.angle_alpha   90.00
_cell.angle_beta   90.00
_cell.angle_gamma   90.00
#
_symmetry.space_group_name_H-M   'P 1'
#
loop_
_entity.id
_entity.type
_entity.pdbx_description
1 polymer ?
#
loop_
_entity_poly.entity_id
_entity_poly.type
_entity_poly.pdbx_seq_one_letter_code
_entity_poly.pdbx_strand_id
1 'polypeptide(L)'
;EEAMVVAAANPAAADKEKGKEFADKAAKEPGAKRLPSGLVLRQLRPGTGPMPKETDTVRVNYEGKLIDGKVFDSSYKRNMPAQFPLKGVIKCWTEGLQKMKVGEKAQLVCPPDIAYGERSVGGVIAPGSTLVFTVELLGIVPPR
;
A
#
# COMPACT_ATOMS: atom_id res chain seq x y z
N GLU A 1 -17.67 27.42 7.76
CA GLU A 1 -18.80 26.49 7.80
C GLU A 1 -19.13 25.96 6.41
N GLU A 2 -19.24 26.83 5.43
CA GLU A 2 -19.48 26.35 4.08
C GLU A 2 -18.33 25.48 3.58
N ALA A 3 -17.09 25.81 3.94
CA ALA A 3 -15.93 24.99 3.59
C ALA A 3 -16.04 23.61 4.20
N MET A 4 -16.54 23.50 5.42
CA MET A 4 -16.76 22.20 6.04
C MET A 4 -17.88 21.43 5.38
N VAL A 5 -18.96 22.12 5.00
CA VAL A 5 -20.06 21.48 4.30
C VAL A 5 -19.61 20.98 2.92
N VAL A 6 -18.81 21.80 2.20
CA VAL A 6 -18.28 21.39 0.91
C VAL A 6 -17.34 20.20 1.06
N ALA A 7 -16.47 20.23 2.08
CA ALA A 7 -15.58 19.10 2.34
C ALA A 7 -16.35 17.83 2.68
N ALA A 8 -17.42 17.96 3.45
CA ALA A 8 -18.29 16.82 3.77
C ALA A 8 -19.04 16.33 2.54
N ALA A 9 -19.41 17.24 1.63
CA ALA A 9 -20.11 16.87 0.41
C ALA A 9 -19.18 16.25 -0.64
N ASN A 10 -17.85 16.47 -0.51
CA ASN A 10 -16.88 15.95 -1.46
C ASN A 10 -15.68 15.32 -0.72
N PRO A 11 -15.94 14.22 0.02
CA PRO A 11 -14.88 13.60 0.81
C PRO A 11 -13.72 13.07 -0.04
N ALA A 12 -14.00 12.66 -1.28
CA ALA A 12 -12.96 12.12 -2.14
C ALA A 12 -11.89 13.16 -2.47
N ALA A 13 -12.29 14.41 -2.70
CA ALA A 13 -11.32 15.46 -3.00
C ALA A 13 -10.46 15.79 -1.78
N ALA A 14 -11.08 15.87 -0.59
CA ALA A 14 -10.35 16.13 0.64
C ALA A 14 -9.37 15.00 0.97
N ASP A 15 -9.80 13.77 0.77
CA ASP A 15 -8.96 12.59 1.01
C ASP A 15 -7.78 12.54 0.05
N LYS A 16 -8.00 12.90 -1.22
CA LYS A 16 -6.92 12.96 -2.21
C LYS A 16 -5.85 13.97 -1.82
N GLU A 17 -6.28 15.15 -1.38
CA GLU A 17 -5.35 16.21 -1.00
C GLU A 17 -4.52 15.82 0.22
N LYS A 18 -5.17 15.31 1.26
CA LYS A 18 -4.49 14.85 2.46
C LYS A 18 -3.55 13.69 2.16
N GLY A 19 -3.97 12.79 1.30
CA GLY A 19 -3.17 11.65 0.88
C GLY A 19 -1.94 12.08 0.10
N LYS A 20 -2.07 13.08 -0.76
CA LYS A 20 -0.94 13.61 -1.51
C LYS A 20 0.08 14.24 -0.57
N GLU A 21 -0.38 15.02 0.40
CA GLU A 21 0.50 15.61 1.41
C GLU A 21 1.23 14.52 2.20
N PHE A 22 0.51 13.48 2.59
CA PHE A 22 1.09 12.36 3.30
C PHE A 22 2.17 11.67 2.47
N ALA A 23 1.87 11.40 1.20
CA ALA A 23 2.83 10.76 0.30
C ALA A 23 4.06 11.62 0.06
N ASP A 24 3.88 12.93 -0.07
CA ASP A 24 4.99 13.87 -0.25
C ASP A 24 5.92 13.85 0.97
N LYS A 25 5.36 13.81 2.18
CA LYS A 25 6.14 13.70 3.41
C LYS A 25 6.85 12.36 3.50
N ALA A 26 6.15 11.28 3.17
CA ALA A 26 6.73 9.93 3.20
C ALA A 26 7.91 9.81 2.23
N ALA A 27 7.84 10.44 1.08
CA ALA A 27 8.92 10.41 0.09
C ALA A 27 10.19 11.10 0.58
N LYS A 28 10.10 11.95 1.59
CA LYS A 28 11.25 12.64 2.17
C LYS A 28 11.89 11.87 3.32
N GLU A 29 11.27 10.77 3.76
CA GLU A 29 11.83 9.96 4.84
C GLU A 29 13.10 9.25 4.38
N PRO A 30 14.06 9.01 5.31
CA PRO A 30 15.28 8.28 4.96
C PRO A 30 14.96 6.90 4.37
N GLY A 31 15.61 6.56 3.27
CA GLY A 31 15.40 5.28 2.60
C GLY A 31 14.16 5.19 1.73
N ALA A 32 13.37 6.25 1.65
CA ALA A 32 12.18 6.27 0.81
C ALA A 32 12.52 6.61 -0.64
N LYS A 33 11.78 5.98 -1.56
CA LYS A 33 11.89 6.25 -3.00
C LYS A 33 10.49 6.44 -3.56
N ARG A 34 10.31 7.46 -4.37
CA ARG A 34 9.06 7.66 -5.09
C ARG A 34 9.23 7.13 -6.51
N LEU A 35 8.36 6.21 -6.89
CA LEU A 35 8.39 5.61 -8.22
C LEU A 35 7.55 6.45 -9.20
N PRO A 36 7.74 6.28 -10.50
CA PRO A 36 6.99 7.06 -11.50
C PRO A 36 5.47 6.95 -11.37
N SER A 37 4.97 5.84 -10.85
CA SER A 37 3.53 5.63 -10.61
C SER A 37 2.98 6.45 -9.44
N GLY A 38 3.86 7.05 -8.64
CA GLY A 38 3.49 7.75 -7.41
C GLY A 38 3.64 6.90 -6.15
N LEU A 39 3.92 5.62 -6.28
CA LEU A 39 4.18 4.75 -5.14
C LEU A 39 5.41 5.22 -4.38
N VAL A 40 5.29 5.35 -3.06
CA VAL A 40 6.44 5.65 -2.20
C VAL A 40 6.82 4.36 -1.48
N LEU A 41 8.02 3.89 -1.76
CA LEU A 41 8.57 2.65 -1.21
C LEU A 41 9.67 2.99 -0.22
N ARG A 42 9.52 2.56 1.03
CA ARG A 42 10.54 2.76 2.05
C ARG A 42 10.94 1.40 2.61
N GLN A 43 12.22 1.06 2.45
CA GLN A 43 12.74 -0.18 2.99
C GLN A 43 12.91 -0.05 4.51
N LEU A 44 12.29 -0.96 5.27
CA LEU A 44 12.39 -1.01 6.73
C LEU A 44 13.41 -2.03 7.19
N ARG A 45 13.54 -3.13 6.43
CA ARG A 45 14.51 -4.19 6.71
C ARG A 45 14.94 -4.80 5.37
N PRO A 46 16.24 -4.95 5.12
CA PRO A 46 16.70 -5.51 3.85
C PRO A 46 16.38 -7.01 3.75
N GLY A 47 16.16 -7.48 2.52
CA GLY A 47 16.01 -8.89 2.22
C GLY A 47 17.20 -9.37 1.42
N THR A 48 17.38 -10.68 1.38
CA THR A 48 18.52 -11.30 0.69
C THR A 48 18.10 -12.30 -0.38
N GLY A 49 16.80 -12.63 -0.45
CA GLY A 49 16.28 -13.59 -1.42
C GLY A 49 16.01 -12.98 -2.79
N PRO A 50 15.39 -13.76 -3.67
CA PRO A 50 15.05 -13.28 -5.01
C PRO A 50 13.92 -12.27 -4.97
N MET A 51 13.80 -11.51 -6.06
CA MET A 51 12.68 -10.59 -6.27
C MET A 51 11.58 -11.32 -7.05
N PRO A 52 10.31 -11.16 -6.66
CA PRO A 52 9.23 -11.80 -7.40
C PRO A 52 8.98 -11.12 -8.74
N LYS A 53 8.37 -11.87 -9.64
CA LYS A 53 7.93 -11.36 -10.95
C LYS A 53 6.44 -11.13 -10.94
N GLU A 54 5.94 -10.36 -11.87
CA GLU A 54 4.51 -10.08 -12.01
C GLU A 54 3.66 -11.34 -12.06
N THR A 55 4.20 -12.42 -12.63
CA THR A 55 3.50 -13.70 -12.77
C THR A 55 3.57 -14.58 -11.52
N ASP A 56 4.31 -14.16 -10.52
CA ASP A 56 4.50 -14.95 -9.30
C ASP A 56 3.36 -14.74 -8.31
N THR A 57 3.16 -15.76 -7.46
CA THR A 57 2.34 -15.66 -6.25
C THR A 57 3.29 -15.45 -5.09
N VAL A 58 2.97 -14.52 -4.21
CA VAL A 58 3.82 -14.19 -3.07
C VAL A 58 3.14 -14.54 -1.76
N ARG A 59 3.94 -14.84 -0.77
CA ARG A 59 3.50 -15.07 0.60
C ARG A 59 4.02 -13.92 1.44
N VAL A 60 3.11 -13.22 2.11
CA VAL A 60 3.43 -11.99 2.82
C VAL A 60 2.72 -11.91 4.16
N ASN A 61 3.34 -11.19 5.10
CA ASN A 61 2.63 -10.59 6.21
C ASN A 61 2.45 -9.12 5.89
N TYR A 62 1.31 -8.55 6.26
CA TYR A 62 1.04 -7.16 5.95
C TYR A 62 0.11 -6.51 6.95
N GLU A 63 0.16 -5.19 7.01
CA GLU A 63 -0.78 -4.37 7.75
C GLU A 63 -1.12 -3.17 6.89
N GLY A 64 -2.41 -2.96 6.65
CA GLY A 64 -2.89 -1.81 5.88
C GLY A 64 -3.51 -0.78 6.80
N LYS A 65 -3.13 0.47 6.62
CA LYS A 65 -3.62 1.60 7.41
C LYS A 65 -4.10 2.71 6.51
N LEU A 66 -5.06 3.48 7.01
CA LEU A 66 -5.39 4.77 6.44
C LEU A 66 -4.33 5.79 6.89
N ILE A 67 -4.32 6.97 6.26
CA ILE A 67 -3.33 7.98 6.60
C ILE A 67 -3.48 8.52 8.03
N ASP A 68 -4.65 8.33 8.64
CA ASP A 68 -4.88 8.69 10.04
C ASP A 68 -4.38 7.64 11.03
N GLY A 69 -3.83 6.53 10.53
CA GLY A 69 -3.30 5.46 11.34
C GLY A 69 -4.27 4.32 11.65
N LYS A 70 -5.51 4.43 11.18
CA LYS A 70 -6.51 3.39 11.43
C LYS A 70 -6.20 2.14 10.60
N VAL A 71 -6.02 1.00 11.26
CA VAL A 71 -5.76 -0.28 10.58
C VAL A 71 -7.06 -0.80 9.99
N PHE A 72 -7.08 -1.07 8.70
CA PHE A 72 -8.26 -1.64 8.04
C PHE A 72 -8.09 -3.12 7.71
N ASP A 73 -6.86 -3.61 7.68
CA ASP A 73 -6.59 -5.03 7.44
C ASP A 73 -5.20 -5.38 7.96
N SER A 74 -5.04 -6.62 8.45
CA SER A 74 -3.75 -7.06 8.98
C SER A 74 -3.68 -8.58 9.04
N SER A 75 -2.68 -9.17 8.38
CA SER A 75 -2.40 -10.59 8.50
C SER A 75 -1.82 -10.92 9.87
N TYR A 76 -1.16 -9.97 10.51
CA TYR A 76 -0.62 -10.17 11.86
C TYR A 76 -1.72 -10.41 12.88
N LYS A 77 -2.85 -9.71 12.74
CA LYS A 77 -3.99 -9.89 13.64
C LYS A 77 -4.63 -11.26 13.48
N ARG A 78 -4.54 -11.84 12.28
CA ARG A 78 -5.05 -13.17 12.01
C ARG A 78 -4.05 -14.27 12.33
N ASN A 79 -2.81 -13.91 12.70
CA ASN A 79 -1.70 -14.84 12.94
C ASN A 79 -1.48 -15.80 11.77
N MET A 80 -1.71 -15.32 10.55
CA MET A 80 -1.60 -16.15 9.36
C MET A 80 -1.14 -15.32 8.18
N PRO A 81 0.01 -15.66 7.58
CA PRO A 81 0.45 -15.01 6.36
C PRO A 81 -0.56 -15.21 5.23
N ALA A 82 -0.63 -14.26 4.33
CA ALA A 82 -1.50 -14.32 3.18
C ALA A 82 -0.71 -14.66 1.92
N GLN A 83 -1.37 -15.28 0.96
CA GLN A 83 -0.80 -15.55 -0.36
C GLN A 83 -1.61 -14.82 -1.41
N PHE A 84 -0.93 -14.12 -2.30
CA PHE A 84 -1.57 -13.36 -3.36
C PHE A 84 -0.84 -13.52 -4.67
N PRO A 85 -1.57 -13.76 -5.77
CA PRO A 85 -0.96 -13.61 -7.10
C PRO A 85 -0.74 -12.13 -7.37
N LEU A 86 0.45 -11.76 -7.84
CA LEU A 86 0.76 -10.35 -8.08
C LEU A 86 -0.13 -9.72 -9.15
N LYS A 87 -0.68 -10.51 -10.04
CA LYS A 87 -1.64 -10.03 -11.04
C LYS A 87 -3.02 -9.74 -10.46
N GLY A 88 -3.33 -10.28 -9.27
CA GLY A 88 -4.66 -10.17 -8.67
C GLY A 88 -4.78 -9.16 -7.55
N VAL A 89 -3.75 -8.35 -7.30
CA VAL A 89 -3.77 -7.35 -6.23
C VAL A 89 -3.76 -5.94 -6.82
N ILE A 90 -3.94 -4.94 -5.94
CA ILE A 90 -3.90 -3.54 -6.39
C ILE A 90 -2.52 -3.21 -6.99
N LYS A 91 -2.49 -2.25 -7.89
CA LYS A 91 -1.28 -1.94 -8.67
C LYS A 91 -0.08 -1.59 -7.82
N CYS A 92 -0.28 -0.90 -6.70
CA CYS A 92 0.85 -0.53 -5.85
C CYS A 92 1.55 -1.78 -5.28
N TRP A 93 0.81 -2.84 -4.98
CA TRP A 93 1.39 -4.10 -4.54
C TRP A 93 2.09 -4.82 -5.69
N THR A 94 1.45 -4.86 -6.86
CA THR A 94 2.06 -5.49 -8.04
C THR A 94 3.41 -4.86 -8.35
N GLU A 95 3.48 -3.55 -8.31
CA GLU A 95 4.73 -2.83 -8.56
C GLU A 95 5.70 -2.92 -7.39
N GLY A 96 5.21 -2.65 -6.17
CA GLY A 96 6.08 -2.57 -4.99
C GLY A 96 6.74 -3.89 -4.64
N LEU A 97 5.98 -4.98 -4.68
CA LEU A 97 6.53 -6.29 -4.33
C LEU A 97 7.57 -6.77 -5.34
N GLN A 98 7.49 -6.36 -6.59
CA GLN A 98 8.52 -6.68 -7.58
C GLN A 98 9.84 -5.94 -7.32
N LYS A 99 9.81 -4.89 -6.50
CA LYS A 99 11.00 -4.16 -6.09
C LYS A 99 11.57 -4.66 -4.76
N MET A 100 10.89 -5.61 -4.12
CA MET A 100 11.31 -6.17 -2.84
C MET A 100 11.97 -7.53 -3.02
N LYS A 101 12.89 -7.85 -2.12
CA LYS A 101 13.51 -9.18 -2.08
C LYS A 101 12.86 -10.00 -0.97
N VAL A 102 12.89 -11.33 -1.11
CA VAL A 102 12.40 -12.20 -0.03
C VAL A 102 13.18 -11.92 1.24
N GLY A 103 12.45 -11.75 2.34
CA GLY A 103 12.99 -11.36 3.64
C GLY A 103 12.92 -9.86 3.90
N GLU A 104 12.58 -9.08 2.89
CA GLU A 104 12.50 -7.63 3.04
C GLU A 104 11.19 -7.20 3.67
N LYS A 105 11.28 -6.18 4.53
CA LYS A 105 10.11 -5.50 5.08
C LYS A 105 10.13 -4.06 4.58
N ALA A 106 9.02 -3.60 4.05
CA ALA A 106 8.94 -2.26 3.48
C ALA A 106 7.59 -1.61 3.76
N GLN A 107 7.59 -0.29 3.74
CA GLN A 107 6.37 0.50 3.80
C GLN A 107 6.03 0.97 2.38
N LEU A 108 4.78 0.74 1.98
CA LEU A 108 4.26 1.18 0.69
C LEU A 108 3.20 2.23 0.95
N VAL A 109 3.41 3.45 0.45
CA VAL A 109 2.38 4.49 0.47
C VAL A 109 1.77 4.51 -0.92
N CYS A 110 0.50 4.09 -0.99
CA CYS A 110 -0.20 3.85 -2.24
C CYS A 110 -1.19 4.97 -2.52
N PRO A 111 -0.90 5.86 -3.49
CA PRO A 111 -1.91 6.85 -3.91
C PRO A 111 -3.13 6.14 -4.48
N PRO A 112 -4.30 6.81 -4.49
CA PRO A 112 -5.53 6.16 -4.95
C PRO A 112 -5.47 5.63 -6.37
N ASP A 113 -4.72 6.25 -7.27
CA ASP A 113 -4.62 5.82 -8.67
C ASP A 113 -4.09 4.39 -8.83
N ILE A 114 -3.29 3.94 -7.90
CA ILE A 114 -2.73 2.59 -7.91
C ILE A 114 -3.23 1.75 -6.73
N ALA A 115 -4.27 2.21 -6.04
CA ALA A 115 -4.97 1.49 -4.99
C ALA A 115 -6.42 1.27 -5.44
N TYR A 116 -7.38 1.82 -4.72
CA TYR A 116 -8.80 1.58 -5.03
C TYR A 116 -9.46 2.75 -5.77
N GLY A 117 -8.71 3.79 -6.10
CA GLY A 117 -9.22 4.91 -6.87
C GLY A 117 -10.37 5.62 -6.18
N GLU A 118 -11.45 5.84 -6.93
CA GLU A 118 -12.64 6.51 -6.44
C GLU A 118 -13.63 5.54 -5.79
N ARG A 119 -13.28 4.27 -5.61
CA ARG A 119 -14.17 3.28 -5.00
C ARG A 119 -14.05 3.31 -3.48
N SER A 120 -15.15 3.05 -2.80
CA SER A 120 -15.12 2.75 -1.38
C SER A 120 -15.00 1.24 -1.20
N VAL A 121 -14.30 0.80 -0.17
CA VAL A 121 -14.09 -0.63 0.08
C VAL A 121 -14.54 -0.94 1.51
N GLY A 122 -15.57 -1.78 1.63
CA GLY A 122 -16.06 -2.25 2.93
C GLY A 122 -16.51 -1.16 3.89
N GLY A 123 -16.81 0.04 3.40
CA GLY A 123 -17.17 1.16 4.26
C GLY A 123 -16.02 1.73 5.09
N VAL A 124 -14.83 1.15 4.97
CA VAL A 124 -13.64 1.56 5.73
C VAL A 124 -12.73 2.44 4.89
N ILE A 125 -12.55 2.09 3.62
CA ILE A 125 -11.71 2.85 2.69
C ILE A 125 -12.63 3.75 1.88
N ALA A 126 -12.50 5.06 2.10
CA ALA A 126 -13.28 6.06 1.37
C ALA A 126 -12.71 6.27 -0.04
N PRO A 127 -13.52 6.76 -0.98
CA PRO A 127 -13.02 7.08 -2.32
C PRO A 127 -11.87 8.08 -2.26
N GLY A 128 -10.88 7.90 -3.11
CA GLY A 128 -9.73 8.80 -3.18
C GLY A 128 -8.73 8.63 -2.04
N SER A 129 -8.80 7.54 -1.30
CA SER A 129 -7.91 7.31 -0.15
C SER A 129 -6.52 6.88 -0.58
N THR A 130 -5.50 7.50 0.03
CA THR A 130 -4.14 7.00 0.02
C THR A 130 -4.00 5.98 1.14
N LEU A 131 -3.37 4.86 0.83
CA LEU A 131 -3.23 3.76 1.78
C LEU A 131 -1.77 3.55 2.16
N VAL A 132 -1.54 3.12 3.40
CA VAL A 132 -0.20 2.85 3.90
C VAL A 132 -0.14 1.38 4.27
N PHE A 133 0.69 0.63 3.56
CA PHE A 133 0.91 -0.79 3.86
C PHE A 133 2.30 -1.00 4.39
N THR A 134 2.40 -1.80 5.46
CA THR A 134 3.68 -2.38 5.89
C THR A 134 3.63 -3.82 5.42
N VAL A 135 4.57 -4.23 4.57
CA VAL A 135 4.58 -5.54 3.95
C VAL A 135 5.91 -6.23 4.23
N GLU A 136 5.81 -7.47 4.66
CA GLU A 136 6.97 -8.34 4.84
C GLU A 136 6.86 -9.48 3.83
N LEU A 137 7.80 -9.53 2.88
CA LEU A 137 7.80 -10.57 1.84
C LEU A 137 8.46 -11.81 2.39
N LEU A 138 7.65 -12.84 2.65
CA LEU A 138 8.13 -14.09 3.25
C LEU A 138 8.64 -15.08 2.24
N GLY A 139 8.08 -15.10 1.05
CA GLY A 139 8.49 -16.05 0.04
C GLY A 139 7.75 -15.89 -1.27
N ILE A 140 8.23 -16.60 -2.27
CA ILE A 140 7.60 -16.69 -3.59
C ILE A 140 7.09 -18.12 -3.70
N VAL A 141 5.79 -18.26 -3.96
CA VAL A 141 5.16 -19.58 -4.10
C VAL A 141 5.42 -20.06 -5.52
N PRO A 142 6.02 -21.27 -5.69
CA PRO A 142 6.29 -21.78 -7.02
C PRO A 142 5.02 -21.94 -7.85
N PRO A 143 5.05 -21.68 -9.15
CA PRO A 143 3.91 -21.91 -10.03
C PRO A 143 3.62 -23.42 -10.10
N ARG A 144 2.35 -23.74 -10.24
CA ARG A 144 1.91 -25.13 -10.39
C ARG A 144 1.63 -25.46 -11.84
#